data_de2a4d1318950c0af10a1a253fba5bf2
#
_entry.id   de2a4d1318950c0af10a1a253fba5bf2
#
_cell.length_a   1.000
_cell.length_b   1.000
_cell.length_c   1.000
_cell.angle_alpha   90.00
_cell.angle_beta   90.00
_cell.angle_gamma   90.00
#
_symmetry.space_group_name_H-M   'P 1'
#
loop_
_entity.id
_entity.type
_entity.pdbx_description
1 polymer ?
#
loop_
_entity_poly.entity_id
_entity_poly.type
_entity_poly.pdbx_seq_one_letter_code
_entity_poly.pdbx_strand_id
1 'polypeptide(L)'
;MTIKKLLIANRGEVAVRIARAAADLDIATVAVYPADDERALHTRVADQAVALSGQGVAAYLDGEQLVKVALEQGCDAVHPGYGFL
;
A
#
# COMPACT_ATOMS: atom_id res chain seq x y z
N MET A 1 0.02 16.37 14.97
CA MET A 1 0.44 15.00 14.67
C MET A 1 0.75 14.88 13.18
N THR A 2 1.86 14.27 12.83
CA THR A 2 2.29 14.18 11.44
C THR A 2 2.40 12.72 11.01
N ILE A 3 1.78 12.36 9.89
CA ILE A 3 1.95 11.04 9.29
C ILE A 3 3.31 11.02 8.60
N LYS A 4 4.13 10.04 8.93
CA LYS A 4 5.48 9.90 8.36
C LYS A 4 5.59 8.75 7.38
N LYS A 5 4.79 7.70 7.57
CA LYS A 5 4.86 6.50 6.73
C LYS A 5 3.48 5.91 6.56
N LEU A 6 3.09 5.73 5.31
CA LEU A 6 1.74 5.36 4.91
C LEU A 6 1.75 4.02 4.18
N LEU A 7 0.90 3.09 4.61
CA LEU A 7 0.64 1.87 3.85
C LEU A 7 -0.50 2.14 2.86
N ILE A 8 -0.27 1.81 1.60
CA ILE A 8 -1.27 1.97 0.54
C ILE A 8 -1.94 0.62 0.31
N ALA A 9 -3.19 0.50 0.75
CA ALA A 9 -3.95 -0.75 0.66
C ALA A 9 -4.85 -0.75 -0.57
N ASN A 10 -4.27 -0.52 -1.74
CA ASN A 10 -4.98 -0.51 -3.00
C ASN A 10 -3.99 -0.78 -4.14
N ARG A 11 -4.48 -0.86 -5.36
CA ARG A 11 -3.69 -1.17 -6.54
C ARG A 11 -3.99 -0.20 -7.68
N GLY A 12 -3.22 -0.35 -8.76
CA GLY A 12 -3.47 0.40 -10.00
C GLY A 12 -3.31 1.90 -9.85
N GLU A 13 -4.07 2.64 -10.64
CA GLU A 13 -3.95 4.09 -10.69
C GLU A 13 -4.22 4.76 -9.35
N VAL A 14 -5.18 4.23 -8.58
CA VAL A 14 -5.50 4.77 -7.25
C VAL A 14 -4.26 4.71 -6.36
N ALA A 15 -3.59 3.56 -6.30
CA ALA A 15 -2.39 3.39 -5.49
C ALA A 15 -1.25 4.30 -5.97
N VAL A 16 -1.07 4.43 -7.28
CA VAL A 16 -0.03 5.31 -7.85
C VAL A 16 -0.28 6.77 -7.48
N ARG A 17 -1.54 7.21 -7.55
CA ARG A 17 -1.89 8.59 -7.20
C ARG A 17 -1.65 8.88 -5.72
N ILE A 18 -1.99 7.93 -4.85
CA ILE A 18 -1.73 8.06 -3.41
C ILE A 18 -0.23 8.16 -3.16
N ALA A 19 0.56 7.28 -3.78
CA ALA A 19 2.01 7.29 -3.61
C ALA A 19 2.63 8.61 -4.05
N ARG A 20 2.19 9.17 -5.17
CA ARG A 20 2.69 10.45 -5.66
C ARG A 20 2.30 11.61 -4.76
N ALA A 21 1.06 11.64 -4.29
CA ALA A 21 0.61 12.67 -3.36
C ALA A 21 1.38 12.61 -2.05
N ALA A 22 1.63 11.40 -1.53
CA ALA A 22 2.41 11.22 -0.31
C ALA A 22 3.85 11.73 -0.50
N ALA A 23 4.47 11.43 -1.64
CA ALA A 23 5.82 11.89 -1.94
C ALA A 23 5.89 13.43 -1.95
N ASP A 24 4.88 14.08 -2.50
CA ASP A 24 4.81 15.55 -2.51
C ASP A 24 4.72 16.14 -1.10
N LEU A 25 4.23 15.36 -0.15
CA LEU A 25 4.11 15.77 1.26
C LEU A 25 5.25 15.22 2.14
N ASP A 26 6.28 14.64 1.53
CA ASP A 26 7.40 14.00 2.23
C ASP A 26 6.95 12.86 3.15
N ILE A 27 5.92 12.13 2.76
CA ILE A 27 5.45 10.94 3.47
C ILE A 27 5.99 9.71 2.76
N ALA A 28 6.70 8.85 3.50
CA ALA A 28 7.19 7.58 2.96
C ALA A 28 6.01 6.63 2.73
N THR A 29 6.10 5.78 1.71
CA THR A 29 5.01 4.88 1.35
C THR A 29 5.45 3.42 1.29
N VAL A 30 4.54 2.54 1.67
CA VAL A 30 4.67 1.10 1.53
C VAL A 30 3.51 0.62 0.68
N ALA A 31 3.80 0.06 -0.49
CA ALA A 31 2.80 -0.60 -1.32
C ALA A 31 2.73 -2.07 -0.93
N VAL A 32 1.58 -2.68 -1.14
CA VAL A 32 1.39 -4.12 -0.96
C VAL A 32 0.90 -4.72 -2.26
N TYR A 33 1.19 -5.99 -2.47
CA TYR A 33 0.80 -6.67 -3.71
C TYR A 33 0.75 -8.18 -3.54
N PRO A 34 -0.25 -8.86 -4.12
CA PRO A 34 -0.19 -10.30 -4.29
C PRO A 34 0.78 -10.66 -5.42
N ALA A 35 1.17 -11.91 -5.52
CA ALA A 35 2.16 -12.36 -6.52
C ALA A 35 1.77 -12.00 -7.96
N ASP A 36 0.48 -12.02 -8.28
CA ASP A 36 0.00 -11.68 -9.62
C ASP A 36 0.12 -10.19 -9.97
N ASP A 37 0.38 -9.32 -9.00
CA ASP A 37 0.63 -7.90 -9.21
C ASP A 37 2.10 -7.50 -8.95
N GLU A 38 3.01 -8.45 -8.91
CA GLU A 38 4.42 -8.20 -8.56
C GLU A 38 5.07 -7.13 -9.43
N ARG A 39 4.69 -7.05 -10.70
CA ARG A 39 5.26 -6.09 -11.64
C ARG A 39 4.41 -4.85 -11.86
N ALA A 40 3.35 -4.69 -11.10
CA ALA A 40 2.47 -3.54 -11.24
C ALA A 40 3.18 -2.24 -10.89
N LEU A 41 2.79 -1.15 -11.54
CA LEU A 41 3.45 0.14 -11.38
C LEU A 41 3.45 0.63 -9.93
N HIS A 42 2.38 0.39 -9.19
CA HIS A 42 2.29 0.88 -7.81
C HIS A 42 3.38 0.31 -6.91
N THR A 43 3.91 -0.89 -7.23
CA THR A 43 5.01 -1.50 -6.45
C THR A 43 6.33 -0.77 -6.67
N ARG A 44 6.45 -0.02 -7.76
CA ARG A 44 7.69 0.71 -8.10
C ARG A 44 7.64 2.18 -7.72
N VAL A 45 6.45 2.75 -7.66
CA VAL A 45 6.26 4.17 -7.33
C VAL A 45 6.38 4.41 -5.83
N ALA A 46 5.94 3.45 -5.01
CA ALA A 46 6.08 3.54 -3.56
C ALA A 46 7.55 3.37 -3.15
N ASP A 47 7.89 3.85 -1.97
CA ASP A 47 9.26 3.73 -1.45
C ASP A 47 9.64 2.29 -1.13
N GLN A 48 8.67 1.50 -0.66
CA GLN A 48 8.84 0.08 -0.36
C GLN A 48 7.64 -0.69 -0.90
N ALA A 49 7.83 -1.99 -1.16
CA ALA A 49 6.75 -2.87 -1.59
C ALA A 49 6.86 -4.20 -0.84
N VAL A 50 5.74 -4.69 -0.33
CA VAL A 50 5.68 -5.92 0.46
C VAL A 50 4.68 -6.89 -0.17
N ALA A 51 5.12 -8.12 -0.39
CA ALA A 51 4.28 -9.17 -0.95
C ALA A 51 3.23 -9.63 0.06
N LEU A 52 2.02 -9.83 -0.43
CA LEU A 52 0.90 -10.39 0.34
C LEU A 52 0.70 -11.85 -0.01
N SER A 53 0.20 -12.62 0.94
CA SER A 53 -0.33 -13.96 0.66
C SER A 53 -1.69 -13.83 -0.01
N GLY A 54 -2.05 -14.80 -0.84
CA GLY A 54 -3.29 -14.76 -1.59
C GLY A 54 -3.11 -14.17 -2.98
N GLN A 55 -4.21 -14.05 -3.71
CA GLN A 55 -4.19 -13.60 -5.09
C GLN A 55 -5.32 -12.62 -5.37
N GLY A 56 -5.10 -11.76 -6.36
CA GLY A 56 -6.10 -10.85 -6.87
C GLY A 56 -6.62 -9.86 -5.84
N VAL A 57 -7.84 -9.40 -6.05
CA VAL A 57 -8.47 -8.39 -5.20
C VAL A 57 -8.63 -8.88 -3.75
N ALA A 58 -8.87 -10.18 -3.55
CA ALA A 58 -9.04 -10.73 -2.22
C ALA A 58 -7.85 -10.45 -1.30
N ALA A 59 -6.63 -10.47 -1.84
CA ALA A 59 -5.43 -10.18 -1.05
C ALA A 59 -5.45 -8.75 -0.51
N TYR A 60 -5.93 -7.80 -1.30
CA TYR A 60 -6.03 -6.40 -0.89
C TYR A 60 -7.14 -6.15 0.14
N LEU A 61 -8.06 -7.10 0.29
CA LEU A 61 -9.16 -7.01 1.24
C LEU A 61 -8.89 -7.74 2.56
N ASP A 62 -7.73 -8.37 2.68
CA ASP A 62 -7.33 -9.09 3.88
C ASP A 62 -6.85 -8.12 4.95
N GLY A 63 -7.79 -7.60 5.73
CA GLY A 63 -7.51 -6.56 6.72
C GLY A 63 -6.49 -6.98 7.78
N GLU A 64 -6.53 -8.23 8.23
CA GLU A 64 -5.57 -8.72 9.23
C GLU A 64 -4.15 -8.68 8.69
N GLN A 65 -3.96 -9.14 7.46
CA GLN A 65 -2.66 -9.13 6.83
C GLN A 65 -2.16 -7.70 6.60
N LEU A 66 -3.03 -6.80 6.17
CA LEU A 66 -2.68 -5.40 5.94
C LEU A 66 -2.22 -4.72 7.23
N VAL A 67 -2.92 -4.95 8.33
CA VAL A 67 -2.53 -4.40 9.64
C VAL A 67 -1.19 -4.96 10.07
N LYS A 68 -0.97 -6.26 9.89
CA LYS A 68 0.30 -6.89 10.22
C LYS A 68 1.45 -6.25 9.46
N VAL A 69 1.30 -6.07 8.15
CA VAL A 69 2.33 -5.43 7.31
C VAL A 69 2.57 -4.00 7.77
N ALA A 70 1.52 -3.24 8.06
CA ALA A 70 1.65 -1.87 8.52
C ALA A 70 2.47 -1.79 9.82
N LEU A 71 2.19 -2.67 10.75
CA LEU A 71 2.94 -2.72 12.01
C LEU A 71 4.39 -3.15 11.80
N GLU A 72 4.62 -4.17 10.99
CA GLU A 72 5.98 -4.65 10.70
C GLU A 72 6.83 -3.61 10.00
N GLN A 73 6.24 -2.81 9.13
CA GLN A 73 6.95 -1.79 8.36
C GLN A 73 7.01 -0.44 9.06
N GLY A 74 6.43 -0.32 10.24
CA GLY A 74 6.45 0.93 10.99
C GLY A 74 5.56 2.02 10.40
N CYS A 75 4.47 1.65 9.74
CA CYS A 75 3.53 2.62 9.19
C CYS A 75 2.68 3.22 10.31
N ASP A 76 2.42 4.52 10.22
CA ASP A 76 1.55 5.21 11.18
C ASP A 76 0.14 5.46 10.61
N ALA A 77 -0.10 5.09 9.35
CA ALA A 77 -1.42 5.22 8.75
C ALA A 77 -1.59 4.21 7.61
N VAL A 78 -2.85 3.92 7.29
CA VAL A 78 -3.23 3.07 6.15
C VAL A 78 -4.23 3.85 5.30
N HIS A 79 -4.01 3.88 3.99
CA HIS A 79 -4.91 4.53 3.05
C HIS A 79 -5.48 3.47 2.10
N PRO A 80 -6.75 3.14 2.21
CA PRO A 80 -7.35 2.10 1.34
C PRO A 80 -7.78 2.62 -0.02
N GLY A 81 -7.74 3.93 -0.25
CA GLY A 81 -8.30 4.51 -1.47
C GLY A 81 -9.80 4.31 -1.52
N TYR A 82 -10.31 3.98 -2.70
CA TYR A 82 -11.73 3.67 -2.87
C TYR A 82 -11.89 2.36 -3.66
N GLY A 83 -13.07 1.77 -3.57
CA GLY A 83 -13.39 0.54 -4.28
C GLY A 83 -13.01 -0.75 -3.55
N PHE A 84 -12.26 -0.67 -2.46
CA PHE A 84 -11.85 -1.82 -1.65
C PHE A 84 -12.46 -1.71 -0.25
N LEU A 85 -11.67 -1.41 0.74
CA LEU A 85 -12.14 -1.37 2.13
C LEU A 85 -12.87 -0.06 2.49
#